data_627b2fd3821452f97a759f9df5873dbc
#
_entry.id   627b2fd3821452f97a759f9df5873dbc
#
_cell.length_a   1.000
_cell.length_b   1.000
_cell.length_c   1.000
_cell.angle_alpha   90.00
_cell.angle_beta   90.00
_cell.angle_gamma   90.00
#
_symmetry.space_group_name_H-M   'P 1'
#
loop_
_entity.id
_entity.type
_entity.pdbx_description
1 polymer ?
#
loop_
_entity_poly.entity_id
_entity_poly.type
_entity_poly.pdbx_seq_one_letter_code
_entity_poly.pdbx_strand_id
1 'polypeptide(L)'
;MATKLYPIGMQTFSEIREEDFLYVDKTEYIYRMTHTSGKYFFLSRPRRFGKSLLVSTFESYFEGKKELFKGLAIEKLEKEWTKYPVLHFSLAGGKHMEKDQLVRYLLYILNVNEEKFGIVNDSPDPNVRMLNLIKTVYEQTGQKVVVLIDEYDAPLLDVVHEDTSLDILREVMRNFYSPLKDSDRMLRFVFLTGITKFSQLSIFSELNNITNVSMHQEYAGICGITKEELLDKFDEDIDVLAGRLGLTHEQALSKLKENYDGYHFTWPSSDIFNPYSLLNCLAEGQMNSYWFGSGTPTYLLNMMRKYNFTPIDLGEQMDASKDDFDAATETMTTIMPLLYQSGYITIKNYDPETELYTLALPNKEVRIGLYRSMLPHYLAAKSAMCNTTVAKMSSLINKGNMDGALQLLKTFWETVPYCDNTDYEGHYQQTMYIIFALLTNFRILVEQHTFRGRTDITMETKDTIYVIELKFNKSAQEALDQINNKHYADAFALKGKTVEKIGMNFMIDEDKTIVLDWAK
;
A
#
# COMPACT_ATOMS: atom_id res chain seq x y z
N MET A 1 0.82 7.57 30.12
CA MET A 1 -0.23 8.14 29.22
C MET A 1 0.50 8.95 28.18
N ALA A 2 0.13 8.87 26.90
CA ALA A 2 0.72 9.75 25.89
C ALA A 2 0.66 11.19 26.38
N THR A 3 1.76 11.90 26.31
CA THR A 3 1.85 13.30 26.74
C THR A 3 1.09 14.22 25.78
N LYS A 4 0.88 13.77 24.54
CA LYS A 4 0.13 14.47 23.48
C LYS A 4 -0.85 13.54 22.76
N LEU A 5 -1.94 14.09 22.23
CA LEU A 5 -2.89 13.35 21.42
C LEU A 5 -2.30 13.04 20.04
N TYR A 6 -2.68 11.90 19.46
CA TYR A 6 -2.28 11.52 18.11
C TYR A 6 -3.17 12.18 17.06
N PRO A 7 -2.60 12.73 15.96
CA PRO A 7 -3.36 13.39 14.90
C PRO A 7 -3.96 12.36 13.92
N ILE A 8 -4.76 11.42 14.43
CA ILE A 8 -5.34 10.35 13.61
C ILE A 8 -6.33 10.93 12.60
N GLY A 9 -5.99 10.80 11.31
CA GLY A 9 -6.83 11.31 10.22
C GLY A 9 -6.70 12.81 9.96
N MET A 10 -5.93 13.54 10.76
CA MET A 10 -5.66 14.97 10.54
C MET A 10 -4.65 15.16 9.40
N GLN A 11 -4.94 16.10 8.52
CA GLN A 11 -4.11 16.41 7.35
C GLN A 11 -3.60 17.85 7.35
N THR A 12 -4.05 18.66 8.29
CA THR A 12 -3.74 20.10 8.37
C THR A 12 -2.63 20.33 9.38
N PHE A 13 -1.45 20.75 8.89
CA PHE A 13 -0.28 20.98 9.74
C PHE A 13 -0.52 22.07 10.79
N SER A 14 -1.16 23.20 10.40
CA SER A 14 -1.47 24.28 11.34
C SER A 14 -2.32 23.81 12.52
N GLU A 15 -3.38 23.06 12.26
CA GLU A 15 -4.26 22.48 13.29
C GLU A 15 -3.48 21.57 14.25
N ILE A 16 -2.63 20.67 13.73
CA ILE A 16 -1.77 19.80 14.55
C ILE A 16 -0.86 20.61 15.48
N ARG A 17 -0.31 21.72 14.97
CA ARG A 17 0.63 22.56 15.75
C ARG A 17 -0.07 23.50 16.72
N GLU A 18 -1.21 24.07 16.36
CA GLU A 18 -1.98 24.99 17.18
C GLU A 18 -2.68 24.27 18.35
N GLU A 19 -3.15 23.05 18.13
CA GLU A 19 -3.81 22.21 19.15
C GLU A 19 -2.84 21.27 19.89
N ASP A 20 -1.53 21.42 19.66
CA ASP A 20 -0.44 20.68 20.34
C ASP A 20 -0.54 19.16 20.23
N PHE A 21 -1.01 18.65 19.08
CA PHE A 21 -0.95 17.22 18.79
C PHE A 21 0.50 16.76 18.56
N LEU A 22 0.73 15.45 18.69
CA LEU A 22 2.03 14.86 18.41
C LEU A 22 2.34 14.99 16.90
N TYR A 23 3.49 15.55 16.58
CA TYR A 23 3.98 15.69 15.21
C TYR A 23 5.33 14.98 15.04
N VAL A 24 5.43 14.06 14.12
CA VAL A 24 6.69 13.45 13.68
C VAL A 24 7.34 14.39 12.69
N ASP A 25 8.47 14.97 13.08
CA ASP A 25 9.09 16.07 12.36
C ASP A 25 9.71 15.63 11.02
N LYS A 26 9.14 16.11 9.92
CA LYS A 26 9.64 15.91 8.56
C LYS A 26 10.16 17.20 7.92
N THR A 27 10.30 18.25 8.70
CA THR A 27 10.58 19.60 8.16
C THR A 27 11.99 19.76 7.60
N GLU A 28 12.94 18.90 7.96
CA GLU A 28 14.25 18.86 7.32
C GLU A 28 14.16 18.52 5.83
N TYR A 29 13.25 17.61 5.46
CA TYR A 29 13.02 17.28 4.05
C TYR A 29 12.42 18.46 3.27
N ILE A 30 11.56 19.26 3.92
CA ILE A 30 11.01 20.50 3.33
C ILE A 30 12.13 21.47 3.03
N TYR A 31 13.02 21.72 4.01
CA TYR A 31 14.17 22.60 3.83
C TYR A 31 15.06 22.12 2.68
N ARG A 32 15.43 20.86 2.67
CA ARG A 32 16.26 20.27 1.59
C ARG A 32 15.63 20.45 0.23
N MET A 33 14.34 20.13 0.07
CA MET A 33 13.64 20.19 -1.23
C MET A 33 13.49 21.63 -1.72
N THR A 34 13.26 22.59 -0.84
CA THR A 34 13.06 24.00 -1.19
C THR A 34 14.37 24.78 -1.42
N HIS A 35 15.53 24.21 -1.00
CA HIS A 35 16.86 24.80 -1.15
C HIS A 35 17.73 24.09 -2.19
N THR A 36 17.11 23.55 -3.22
CA THR A 36 17.79 22.99 -4.40
C THR A 36 17.57 23.88 -5.62
N SER A 37 18.24 23.56 -6.72
CA SER A 37 18.02 24.22 -8.02
C SER A 37 16.71 23.78 -8.71
N GLY A 38 16.11 22.66 -8.26
CA GLY A 38 14.84 22.16 -8.78
C GLY A 38 13.66 23.02 -8.35
N LYS A 39 12.63 23.08 -9.21
CA LYS A 39 11.36 23.77 -8.91
C LYS A 39 10.17 22.82 -8.90
N TYR A 40 10.22 21.77 -9.68
CA TYR A 40 9.11 20.84 -9.90
C TYR A 40 9.45 19.51 -9.27
N PHE A 41 8.63 19.06 -8.32
CA PHE A 41 8.84 17.82 -7.60
C PHE A 41 7.60 16.95 -7.64
N PHE A 42 7.82 15.66 -7.77
CA PHE A 42 6.80 14.64 -7.71
C PHE A 42 7.12 13.60 -6.65
N LEU A 43 6.12 13.27 -5.82
CA LEU A 43 6.21 12.23 -4.79
C LEU A 43 4.99 11.29 -4.87
N SER A 44 5.21 10.02 -5.14
CA SER A 44 4.21 8.98 -4.92
C SER A 44 4.46 8.24 -3.62
N ARG A 45 3.39 7.97 -2.86
CA ARG A 45 3.37 7.13 -1.67
C ARG A 45 2.01 6.46 -1.55
N PRO A 46 1.91 5.29 -0.93
CA PRO A 46 0.63 4.65 -0.69
C PRO A 46 -0.35 5.53 0.09
N ARG A 47 -1.62 5.17 0.11
CA ARG A 47 -2.63 5.84 0.94
C ARG A 47 -2.24 5.80 2.42
N ARG A 48 -2.61 6.85 3.18
CA ARG A 48 -2.41 6.93 4.64
C ARG A 48 -0.95 7.06 5.10
N PHE A 49 -0.02 7.46 4.22
CA PHE A 49 1.39 7.69 4.57
C PHE A 49 1.71 9.15 4.94
N GLY A 50 0.73 10.05 4.97
CA GLY A 50 0.94 11.45 5.37
C GLY A 50 1.27 12.42 4.24
N LYS A 51 0.95 12.08 2.97
CA LYS A 51 1.15 12.98 1.81
C LYS A 51 0.45 14.33 1.97
N SER A 52 -0.84 14.33 2.27
CA SER A 52 -1.63 15.55 2.43
C SER A 52 -1.14 16.41 3.59
N LEU A 53 -0.67 15.79 4.69
CA LEU A 53 -0.02 16.50 5.78
C LEU A 53 1.28 17.16 5.32
N LEU A 54 2.08 16.48 4.49
CA LEU A 54 3.30 17.05 3.90
C LEU A 54 2.96 18.25 3.01
N VAL A 55 1.91 18.16 2.17
CA VAL A 55 1.42 19.29 1.34
C VAL A 55 1.02 20.46 2.21
N SER A 56 0.24 20.23 3.28
CA SER A 56 -0.17 21.27 4.24
C SER A 56 1.03 21.88 4.99
N THR A 57 2.09 21.09 5.24
CA THR A 57 3.32 21.60 5.84
C THR A 57 4.07 22.51 4.86
N PHE A 58 4.16 22.16 3.56
CA PHE A 58 4.68 23.05 2.52
C PHE A 58 3.88 24.35 2.42
N GLU A 59 2.54 24.25 2.45
CA GLU A 59 1.68 25.44 2.41
C GLU A 59 1.99 26.39 3.55
N SER A 60 2.02 25.89 4.80
CA SER A 60 2.36 26.70 5.98
C SER A 60 3.78 27.28 5.92
N TYR A 61 4.75 26.54 5.38
CA TYR A 61 6.11 27.00 5.19
C TYR A 61 6.18 28.18 4.19
N PHE A 62 5.58 28.02 3.02
CA PHE A 62 5.59 29.06 1.98
C PHE A 62 4.70 30.27 2.31
N GLU A 63 3.67 30.10 3.15
CA GLU A 63 2.90 31.21 3.70
C GLU A 63 3.68 32.00 4.77
N GLY A 64 4.88 31.54 5.14
CA GLY A 64 5.76 32.22 6.11
C GLY A 64 5.25 32.13 7.55
N LYS A 65 4.49 31.09 7.93
CA LYS A 65 3.94 30.87 9.28
C LYS A 65 4.99 30.29 10.22
N LYS A 66 6.07 31.05 10.47
CA LYS A 66 7.23 30.64 11.24
C LYS A 66 6.89 30.07 12.62
N GLU A 67 5.89 30.61 13.27
CA GLU A 67 5.44 30.23 14.62
C GLU A 67 5.03 28.75 14.72
N LEU A 68 4.47 28.19 13.63
CA LEU A 68 4.08 26.78 13.58
C LEU A 68 5.28 25.82 13.57
N PHE A 69 6.44 26.30 13.18
CA PHE A 69 7.67 25.50 13.04
C PHE A 69 8.57 25.57 14.28
N LYS A 70 8.15 26.27 15.32
CA LYS A 70 8.91 26.37 16.56
C LYS A 70 9.21 25.00 17.16
N GLY A 71 10.47 24.74 17.48
CA GLY A 71 10.94 23.46 18.03
C GLY A 71 11.15 22.35 16.99
N LEU A 72 10.90 22.59 15.70
CA LEU A 72 11.14 21.64 14.61
C LEU A 72 12.51 21.88 13.96
N ALA A 73 13.02 20.87 13.24
CA ALA A 73 14.36 20.89 12.63
C ALA A 73 14.56 22.10 11.70
N ILE A 74 13.57 22.46 10.91
CA ILE A 74 13.63 23.58 9.96
C ILE A 74 13.83 24.94 10.63
N GLU A 75 13.42 25.12 11.89
CA GLU A 75 13.62 26.38 12.61
C GLU A 75 15.11 26.77 12.74
N LYS A 76 15.98 25.76 12.84
CA LYS A 76 17.44 25.94 12.92
C LYS A 76 18.07 26.14 11.54
N LEU A 77 17.45 25.65 10.49
CA LEU A 77 17.97 25.62 9.12
C LEU A 77 17.56 26.88 8.35
N GLU A 78 16.26 27.23 8.43
CA GLU A 78 15.69 28.36 7.69
C GLU A 78 15.98 29.71 8.36
N LYS A 79 16.47 30.65 7.60
CA LYS A 79 16.83 32.00 8.11
C LYS A 79 15.88 33.11 7.63
N GLU A 80 15.29 32.95 6.44
CA GLU A 80 14.63 34.07 5.78
C GLU A 80 13.09 34.03 5.81
N TRP A 81 12.47 32.89 6.07
CA TRP A 81 11.01 32.71 6.16
C TRP A 81 10.20 33.56 5.17
N THR A 82 10.65 33.59 3.93
CA THR A 82 10.05 34.40 2.88
C THR A 82 8.63 33.93 2.57
N LYS A 83 7.69 34.89 2.57
CA LYS A 83 6.28 34.62 2.27
C LYS A 83 6.04 34.60 0.76
N TYR A 84 5.41 33.53 0.28
CA TYR A 84 4.98 33.36 -1.12
C TYR A 84 3.47 33.14 -1.21
N PRO A 85 2.81 33.57 -2.30
CA PRO A 85 1.43 33.18 -2.56
C PRO A 85 1.36 31.70 -2.91
N VAL A 86 0.44 30.95 -2.25
CA VAL A 86 0.27 29.53 -2.42
C VAL A 86 -1.08 29.23 -3.06
N LEU A 87 -1.06 28.50 -4.17
CA LEU A 87 -2.21 27.87 -4.80
C LEU A 87 -2.21 26.39 -4.43
N HIS A 88 -3.24 25.94 -3.73
CA HIS A 88 -3.38 24.55 -3.31
C HIS A 88 -4.59 23.91 -4.00
N PHE A 89 -4.33 22.81 -4.72
CA PHE A 89 -5.33 22.03 -5.44
C PHE A 89 -5.38 20.61 -4.88
N SER A 90 -6.49 20.24 -4.24
CA SER A 90 -6.75 18.85 -3.84
C SER A 90 -7.69 18.20 -4.85
N LEU A 91 -7.28 17.07 -5.42
CA LEU A 91 -8.06 16.31 -6.38
C LEU A 91 -8.76 15.09 -5.75
N ALA A 92 -8.75 14.99 -4.41
CA ALA A 92 -9.39 13.92 -3.64
C ALA A 92 -10.93 13.93 -3.69
N GLY A 93 -11.55 15.01 -4.16
CA GLY A 93 -12.98 15.26 -4.05
C GLY A 93 -13.82 14.60 -5.15
N GLY A 94 -14.59 13.58 -4.77
CA GLY A 94 -15.60 12.97 -5.65
C GLY A 94 -15.07 11.87 -6.57
N LYS A 95 -16.01 11.16 -7.21
CA LYS A 95 -15.71 10.19 -8.27
C LYS A 95 -15.99 10.84 -9.62
N HIS A 96 -15.04 10.74 -10.52
CA HIS A 96 -15.14 11.35 -11.85
C HIS A 96 -15.12 10.25 -12.91
N MET A 97 -16.31 9.82 -13.34
CA MET A 97 -16.45 8.79 -14.37
C MET A 97 -16.50 9.37 -15.79
N GLU A 98 -16.79 10.67 -15.91
CA GLU A 98 -17.02 11.36 -17.18
C GLU A 98 -16.29 12.69 -17.25
N LYS A 99 -15.95 13.10 -18.49
CA LYS A 99 -15.26 14.36 -18.81
C LYS A 99 -15.90 15.58 -18.15
N ASP A 100 -17.22 15.74 -18.30
CA ASP A 100 -17.91 16.94 -17.82
C ASP A 100 -17.94 17.03 -16.28
N GLN A 101 -17.97 15.90 -15.61
CA GLN A 101 -17.87 15.84 -14.14
C GLN A 101 -16.50 16.33 -13.70
N LEU A 102 -15.44 15.84 -14.32
CA LEU A 102 -14.07 16.26 -14.01
C LEU A 102 -13.85 17.74 -14.30
N VAL A 103 -14.30 18.25 -15.47
CA VAL A 103 -14.16 19.66 -15.82
C VAL A 103 -14.87 20.56 -14.81
N ARG A 104 -16.11 20.26 -14.41
CA ARG A 104 -16.82 21.02 -13.35
C ARG A 104 -16.07 21.02 -12.03
N TYR A 105 -15.48 19.89 -11.66
CA TYR A 105 -14.69 19.80 -10.44
C TYR A 105 -13.40 20.64 -10.52
N LEU A 106 -12.68 20.58 -11.64
CA LEU A 106 -11.49 21.42 -11.87
C LEU A 106 -11.84 22.92 -11.80
N LEU A 107 -12.97 23.33 -12.38
CA LEU A 107 -13.46 24.71 -12.29
C LEU A 107 -13.79 25.09 -10.84
N TYR A 108 -14.36 24.18 -10.05
CA TYR A 108 -14.65 24.41 -8.63
C TYR A 108 -13.38 24.65 -7.81
N ILE A 109 -12.35 23.78 -7.93
CA ILE A 109 -11.10 23.94 -7.17
C ILE A 109 -10.29 25.17 -7.61
N LEU A 110 -10.41 25.59 -8.89
CA LEU A 110 -9.87 26.86 -9.37
C LEU A 110 -10.58 28.04 -8.70
N ASN A 111 -11.91 28.02 -8.65
CA ASN A 111 -12.70 29.07 -8.02
C ASN A 111 -12.32 29.28 -6.54
N VAL A 112 -12.11 28.20 -5.77
CA VAL A 112 -11.66 28.27 -4.37
C VAL A 112 -10.33 29.04 -4.25
N ASN A 113 -9.39 28.81 -5.16
CA ASN A 113 -8.11 29.53 -5.16
C ASN A 113 -8.26 30.97 -5.69
N GLU A 114 -9.13 31.20 -6.67
CA GLU A 114 -9.41 32.54 -7.19
C GLU A 114 -10.05 33.43 -6.12
N GLU A 115 -11.01 32.92 -5.36
CA GLU A 115 -11.65 33.61 -4.22
C GLU A 115 -10.62 34.02 -3.16
N LYS A 116 -9.64 33.17 -2.85
CA LYS A 116 -8.55 33.47 -1.90
C LYS A 116 -7.78 34.74 -2.27
N PHE A 117 -7.68 35.06 -3.57
CA PHE A 117 -6.98 36.24 -4.09
C PHE A 117 -7.91 37.32 -4.65
N GLY A 118 -9.23 37.21 -4.47
CA GLY A 118 -10.22 38.17 -4.95
C GLY A 118 -10.30 38.26 -6.48
N ILE A 119 -10.00 37.15 -7.17
CA ILE A 119 -10.00 37.07 -8.64
C ILE A 119 -11.36 36.56 -9.11
N VAL A 120 -11.93 37.21 -10.12
CA VAL A 120 -13.17 36.78 -10.78
C VAL A 120 -12.81 36.31 -12.19
N ASN A 121 -13.13 35.08 -12.54
CA ASN A 121 -12.88 34.52 -13.86
C ASN A 121 -14.04 33.59 -14.25
N ASP A 122 -14.66 33.83 -15.36
CA ASP A 122 -15.83 33.12 -15.89
C ASP A 122 -15.50 32.22 -17.10
N SER A 123 -14.21 32.05 -17.44
CA SER A 123 -13.80 31.14 -18.52
C SER A 123 -14.27 29.70 -18.23
N PRO A 124 -14.86 29.01 -19.21
CA PRO A 124 -15.27 27.63 -19.07
C PRO A 124 -14.09 26.64 -19.17
N ASP A 125 -12.89 27.09 -19.52
CA ASP A 125 -11.73 26.25 -19.78
C ASP A 125 -10.79 26.24 -18.58
N PRO A 126 -10.63 25.10 -17.87
CA PRO A 126 -9.79 25.00 -16.67
C PRO A 126 -8.33 25.39 -16.89
N ASN A 127 -7.74 25.07 -18.05
CA ASN A 127 -6.36 25.44 -18.39
C ASN A 127 -6.18 26.96 -18.54
N VAL A 128 -7.12 27.65 -19.18
CA VAL A 128 -7.10 29.12 -19.33
C VAL A 128 -7.23 29.79 -17.96
N ARG A 129 -8.13 29.26 -17.09
CA ARG A 129 -8.28 29.79 -15.73
C ARG A 129 -7.02 29.57 -14.88
N MET A 130 -6.39 28.40 -14.97
CA MET A 130 -5.13 28.11 -14.27
C MET A 130 -4.03 29.11 -14.68
N LEU A 131 -3.86 29.34 -15.98
CA LEU A 131 -2.87 30.28 -16.50
C LEU A 131 -3.13 31.70 -15.99
N ASN A 132 -4.38 32.15 -16.09
CA ASN A 132 -4.78 33.50 -15.64
C ASN A 132 -4.62 33.65 -14.12
N LEU A 133 -4.97 32.63 -13.35
CA LEU A 133 -4.82 32.62 -11.89
C LEU A 133 -3.34 32.82 -11.50
N ILE A 134 -2.43 32.00 -12.04
CA ILE A 134 -1.00 32.10 -11.76
C ILE A 134 -0.46 33.49 -12.14
N LYS A 135 -0.80 33.98 -13.33
CA LYS A 135 -0.37 35.28 -13.80
C LYS A 135 -0.89 36.42 -12.92
N THR A 136 -2.18 36.43 -12.62
CA THR A 136 -2.81 37.52 -11.83
C THR A 136 -2.26 37.54 -10.40
N VAL A 137 -2.09 36.37 -9.75
CA VAL A 137 -1.50 36.29 -8.42
C VAL A 137 -0.06 36.78 -8.42
N TYR A 138 0.74 36.43 -9.42
CA TYR A 138 2.10 36.92 -9.58
C TYR A 138 2.15 38.44 -9.74
N GLU A 139 1.28 39.00 -10.57
CA GLU A 139 1.19 40.46 -10.83
C GLU A 139 0.69 41.23 -9.59
N GLN A 140 -0.29 40.71 -8.86
CA GLN A 140 -0.84 41.31 -7.64
C GLN A 140 0.17 41.33 -6.47
N THR A 141 0.92 40.25 -6.30
CA THR A 141 1.79 40.06 -5.12
C THR A 141 3.24 40.51 -5.38
N GLY A 142 3.66 40.58 -6.63
CA GLY A 142 5.06 40.80 -7.02
C GLY A 142 5.97 39.63 -6.62
N GLN A 143 5.41 38.51 -6.14
CA GLN A 143 6.13 37.33 -5.68
C GLN A 143 5.85 36.14 -6.58
N LYS A 144 6.85 35.26 -6.76
CA LYS A 144 6.65 34.00 -7.49
C LYS A 144 5.66 33.10 -6.74
N VAL A 145 4.81 32.43 -7.53
CA VAL A 145 3.72 31.61 -7.02
C VAL A 145 4.21 30.20 -6.68
N VAL A 146 3.70 29.66 -5.59
CA VAL A 146 3.86 28.23 -5.20
C VAL A 146 2.59 27.48 -5.60
N VAL A 147 2.75 26.33 -6.24
CA VAL A 147 1.62 25.46 -6.64
C VAL A 147 1.79 24.10 -5.97
N LEU A 148 0.80 23.73 -5.17
CA LEU A 148 0.74 22.45 -4.46
C LEU A 148 -0.47 21.66 -4.97
N ILE A 149 -0.22 20.43 -5.43
CA ILE A 149 -1.26 19.55 -6.00
C ILE A 149 -1.26 18.23 -5.24
N ASP A 150 -2.34 17.99 -4.50
CA ASP A 150 -2.53 16.75 -3.75
C ASP A 150 -3.46 15.80 -4.48
N GLU A 151 -3.14 14.49 -4.41
CA GLU A 151 -3.88 13.40 -5.05
C GLU A 151 -4.12 13.62 -6.56
N TYR A 152 -3.08 14.05 -7.28
CA TYR A 152 -3.13 14.42 -8.71
C TYR A 152 -3.71 13.33 -9.62
N ASP A 153 -3.60 12.07 -9.21
CA ASP A 153 -3.99 10.86 -9.93
C ASP A 153 -5.39 10.33 -9.54
N ALA A 154 -6.02 10.88 -8.51
CA ALA A 154 -7.29 10.39 -8.02
C ALA A 154 -8.39 10.30 -9.09
N PRO A 155 -8.58 11.31 -9.99
CA PRO A 155 -9.57 11.22 -11.06
C PRO A 155 -9.32 10.08 -12.07
N LEU A 156 -8.06 9.67 -12.24
CA LEU A 156 -7.67 8.62 -13.20
C LEU A 156 -7.74 7.23 -12.56
N LEU A 157 -7.51 7.12 -11.26
CA LEU A 157 -7.60 5.86 -10.53
C LEU A 157 -9.02 5.29 -10.50
N ASP A 158 -10.03 6.14 -10.51
CA ASP A 158 -11.44 5.71 -10.52
C ASP A 158 -11.80 4.95 -11.81
N VAL A 159 -11.14 5.27 -12.92
CA VAL A 159 -11.41 4.70 -14.27
C VAL A 159 -10.25 3.88 -14.83
N VAL A 160 -9.26 3.54 -14.02
CA VAL A 160 -8.05 2.82 -14.48
C VAL A 160 -8.34 1.46 -15.14
N HIS A 161 -9.50 0.90 -14.87
CA HIS A 161 -9.98 -0.37 -15.44
C HIS A 161 -10.82 -0.20 -16.72
N GLU A 162 -11.10 1.05 -17.15
CA GLU A 162 -11.92 1.42 -18.31
C GLU A 162 -11.08 2.22 -19.31
N ASP A 163 -10.43 1.56 -20.24
CA ASP A 163 -9.43 2.14 -21.14
C ASP A 163 -9.93 3.42 -21.86
N THR A 164 -11.18 3.42 -22.35
CA THR A 164 -11.77 4.59 -23.07
C THR A 164 -11.98 5.78 -22.15
N SER A 165 -12.53 5.58 -20.96
CA SER A 165 -12.73 6.65 -19.97
C SER A 165 -11.39 7.18 -19.47
N LEU A 166 -10.42 6.31 -19.25
CA LEU A 166 -9.07 6.66 -18.82
C LEU A 166 -8.39 7.60 -19.82
N ASP A 167 -8.45 7.31 -21.12
CA ASP A 167 -7.84 8.16 -22.16
C ASP A 167 -8.46 9.55 -22.20
N ILE A 168 -9.78 9.64 -22.10
CA ILE A 168 -10.50 10.92 -22.10
C ILE A 168 -10.15 11.77 -20.88
N LEU A 169 -10.19 11.18 -19.68
CA LEU A 169 -9.90 11.92 -18.44
C LEU A 169 -8.42 12.30 -18.36
N ARG A 170 -7.53 11.47 -18.89
CA ARG A 170 -6.10 11.76 -18.98
C ARG A 170 -5.84 13.01 -19.84
N GLU A 171 -6.52 13.15 -20.98
CA GLU A 171 -6.38 14.33 -21.83
C GLU A 171 -6.87 15.61 -21.14
N VAL A 172 -7.97 15.53 -20.37
CA VAL A 172 -8.44 16.65 -19.53
C VAL A 172 -7.39 17.06 -18.51
N MET A 173 -6.81 16.09 -17.79
CA MET A 173 -5.79 16.36 -16.77
C MET A 173 -4.50 16.91 -17.40
N ARG A 174 -4.08 16.38 -18.54
CA ARG A 174 -2.95 16.91 -19.29
C ARG A 174 -3.13 18.38 -19.63
N ASN A 175 -4.29 18.74 -20.19
CA ASN A 175 -4.62 20.12 -20.51
C ASN A 175 -4.64 21.01 -19.26
N PHE A 176 -5.17 20.51 -18.13
CA PHE A 176 -5.22 21.24 -16.88
C PHE A 176 -3.82 21.59 -16.33
N TYR A 177 -2.83 20.70 -16.50
CA TYR A 177 -1.47 20.93 -16.00
C TYR A 177 -0.55 21.66 -16.99
N SER A 178 -0.90 21.75 -18.28
CA SER A 178 -0.05 22.39 -19.29
C SER A 178 0.37 23.84 -18.97
N PRO A 179 -0.47 24.70 -18.33
CA PRO A 179 -0.10 26.05 -17.95
C PRO A 179 1.07 26.17 -16.98
N LEU A 180 1.38 25.11 -16.22
CA LEU A 180 2.51 25.13 -15.29
C LEU A 180 3.85 25.32 -16.02
N LYS A 181 4.00 24.75 -17.22
CA LYS A 181 5.18 24.92 -18.06
C LYS A 181 5.30 26.36 -18.58
N ASP A 182 4.22 26.90 -19.11
CA ASP A 182 4.19 28.24 -19.66
C ASP A 182 4.42 29.32 -18.59
N SER A 183 4.09 28.98 -17.34
CA SER A 183 4.22 29.85 -16.18
C SER A 183 5.57 29.76 -15.46
N ASP A 184 6.57 29.03 -15.96
CA ASP A 184 7.84 28.71 -15.26
C ASP A 184 8.51 29.94 -14.62
N ARG A 185 8.52 31.09 -15.31
CA ARG A 185 9.14 32.32 -14.80
C ARG A 185 8.42 32.91 -13.58
N MET A 186 7.12 32.64 -13.47
CA MET A 186 6.24 33.12 -12.40
C MET A 186 6.19 32.12 -11.21
N LEU A 187 6.74 30.91 -11.36
CA LEU A 187 6.68 29.87 -10.33
C LEU A 187 7.95 29.83 -9.47
N ARG A 188 7.76 29.69 -8.16
CA ARG A 188 8.80 29.47 -7.16
C ARG A 188 9.02 27.97 -6.93
N PHE A 189 7.92 27.21 -6.80
CA PHE A 189 7.93 25.81 -6.42
C PHE A 189 6.63 25.15 -6.87
N VAL A 190 6.73 23.93 -7.37
CA VAL A 190 5.59 23.10 -7.76
C VAL A 190 5.78 21.72 -7.15
N PHE A 191 4.81 21.27 -6.37
CA PHE A 191 4.86 19.95 -5.75
C PHE A 191 3.58 19.19 -6.07
N LEU A 192 3.76 18.00 -6.66
CA LEU A 192 2.67 17.09 -6.98
C LEU A 192 2.80 15.82 -6.16
N THR A 193 1.69 15.35 -5.59
CA THR A 193 1.67 14.09 -4.89
C THR A 193 0.45 13.26 -5.23
N GLY A 194 0.63 11.93 -5.20
CA GLY A 194 -0.40 10.94 -5.51
C GLY A 194 -0.01 9.55 -5.03
N ILE A 195 -0.77 8.55 -5.47
CA ILE A 195 -0.52 7.14 -5.19
C ILE A 195 0.32 6.53 -6.30
N THR A 196 -0.12 6.69 -7.54
CA THR A 196 0.47 6.05 -8.72
C THR A 196 1.28 7.06 -9.55
N LYS A 197 2.13 6.53 -10.42
CA LYS A 197 2.76 7.28 -11.48
C LYS A 197 1.90 7.13 -12.73
N PHE A 198 1.21 8.18 -13.12
CA PHE A 198 0.77 8.30 -14.49
C PHE A 198 1.93 8.87 -15.30
N SER A 199 2.14 8.32 -16.50
CA SER A 199 3.34 8.54 -17.28
C SER A 199 3.70 10.02 -17.44
N GLN A 200 4.96 10.31 -17.21
CA GLN A 200 5.56 11.57 -17.63
C GLN A 200 5.29 11.88 -19.12
N LEU A 201 4.97 10.85 -19.90
CA LEU A 201 4.70 10.98 -21.34
C LEU A 201 3.30 11.51 -21.66
N SER A 202 2.27 11.32 -20.81
CA SER A 202 0.91 11.76 -21.13
C SER A 202 0.45 12.98 -20.35
N ILE A 203 0.64 13.05 -19.04
CA ILE A 203 0.26 14.20 -18.21
C ILE A 203 1.43 15.20 -18.11
N PHE A 204 2.66 14.69 -18.02
CA PHE A 204 3.86 15.49 -17.78
C PHE A 204 4.84 15.54 -18.97
N SER A 205 4.44 15.09 -20.17
CA SER A 205 5.27 15.26 -21.37
C SER A 205 5.62 16.72 -21.63
N GLU A 206 4.79 17.61 -21.11
CA GLU A 206 5.00 19.05 -21.14
C GLU A 206 5.97 19.53 -20.03
N LEU A 207 6.05 18.83 -18.88
CA LEU A 207 6.88 19.19 -17.73
C LEU A 207 8.13 18.28 -17.63
N ASN A 208 9.02 18.37 -18.63
CA ASN A 208 10.24 17.52 -18.73
C ASN A 208 11.23 17.74 -17.58
N ASN A 209 11.00 18.74 -16.73
CA ASN A 209 11.87 19.15 -15.63
C ASN A 209 11.37 18.71 -14.24
N ILE A 210 10.39 17.80 -14.18
CA ILE A 210 9.93 17.26 -12.88
C ILE A 210 10.99 16.32 -12.31
N THR A 211 11.42 16.62 -11.09
CA THR A 211 12.24 15.73 -10.28
C THR A 211 11.36 14.74 -9.53
N ASN A 212 11.39 13.48 -9.94
CA ASN A 212 10.69 12.42 -9.22
C ASN A 212 11.52 11.96 -8.03
N VAL A 213 11.05 12.28 -6.81
CA VAL A 213 11.74 11.94 -5.55
C VAL A 213 11.21 10.66 -4.91
N SER A 214 10.29 9.95 -5.55
CA SER A 214 9.62 8.79 -4.94
C SER A 214 10.59 7.66 -4.57
N MET A 215 11.61 7.42 -5.40
CA MET A 215 12.65 6.43 -5.12
C MET A 215 14.01 7.07 -4.79
N HIS A 216 14.02 8.36 -4.49
CA HIS A 216 15.27 9.04 -4.15
C HIS A 216 15.65 8.74 -2.70
N GLN A 217 16.87 8.27 -2.45
CA GLN A 217 17.32 7.81 -1.14
C GLN A 217 17.22 8.90 -0.06
N GLU A 218 17.54 10.15 -0.40
CA GLU A 218 17.47 11.28 0.53
C GLU A 218 16.05 11.59 1.00
N TYR A 219 15.01 11.13 0.29
CA TYR A 219 13.59 11.36 0.61
C TYR A 219 12.86 10.07 1.00
N ALA A 220 13.58 8.99 1.31
CA ALA A 220 12.97 7.72 1.68
C ALA A 220 12.01 7.86 2.88
N GLY A 221 12.43 8.61 3.91
CA GLY A 221 11.67 8.83 5.15
C GLY A 221 10.77 10.05 5.16
N ILE A 222 10.55 10.76 4.04
CA ILE A 222 9.74 12.00 3.98
C ILE A 222 8.28 11.79 4.39
N CYS A 223 7.76 10.58 4.18
CA CYS A 223 6.43 10.14 4.62
C CYS A 223 6.56 8.82 5.39
N GLY A 224 5.60 8.56 6.29
CA GLY A 224 5.65 7.42 7.18
C GLY A 224 6.46 7.68 8.45
N ILE A 225 6.71 6.66 9.25
CA ILE A 225 7.45 6.75 10.51
C ILE A 225 8.60 5.75 10.47
N THR A 226 9.84 6.20 10.67
CA THR A 226 11.00 5.30 10.76
C THR A 226 11.07 4.67 12.15
N LYS A 227 11.89 3.63 12.31
CA LYS A 227 12.13 3.02 13.63
C LYS A 227 12.74 4.01 14.62
N GLU A 228 13.66 4.84 14.15
CA GLU A 228 14.32 5.86 14.98
C GLU A 228 13.31 6.90 15.47
N GLU A 229 12.43 7.37 14.60
CA GLU A 229 11.34 8.29 14.95
C GLU A 229 10.32 7.66 15.91
N LEU A 230 10.02 6.36 15.72
CA LEU A 230 9.15 5.60 16.62
C LEU A 230 9.73 5.55 18.03
N LEU A 231 11.01 5.20 18.18
CA LEU A 231 11.67 5.12 19.48
C LEU A 231 11.89 6.50 20.12
N ASP A 232 12.12 7.56 19.31
CA ASP A 232 12.27 8.93 19.84
C ASP A 232 10.95 9.53 20.36
N LYS A 233 9.82 9.22 19.71
CA LYS A 233 8.55 9.89 20.00
C LYS A 233 7.53 9.05 20.75
N PHE A 234 7.63 7.71 20.69
CA PHE A 234 6.57 6.80 21.15
C PHE A 234 7.09 5.70 22.09
N ASP A 235 8.30 5.80 22.61
CA ASP A 235 8.92 4.76 23.43
C ASP A 235 8.08 4.44 24.68
N GLU A 236 7.59 5.49 25.39
CA GLU A 236 6.67 5.35 26.53
C GLU A 236 5.30 4.76 26.10
N ASP A 237 4.82 5.07 24.91
CA ASP A 237 3.55 4.55 24.38
C ASP A 237 3.66 3.06 24.05
N ILE A 238 4.84 2.60 23.61
CA ILE A 238 5.14 1.18 23.43
C ILE A 238 5.07 0.44 24.76
N ASP A 239 5.58 1.02 25.86
CA ASP A 239 5.47 0.44 27.21
C ASP A 239 4.02 0.33 27.67
N VAL A 240 3.20 1.37 27.41
CA VAL A 240 1.77 1.33 27.72
C VAL A 240 1.05 0.23 26.91
N LEU A 241 1.37 0.12 25.62
CA LEU A 241 0.83 -0.95 24.76
C LEU A 241 1.27 -2.34 25.27
N ALA A 242 2.54 -2.50 25.62
CA ALA A 242 3.09 -3.75 26.16
C ALA A 242 2.34 -4.18 27.42
N GLY A 243 2.13 -3.25 28.37
CA GLY A 243 1.36 -3.51 29.59
C GLY A 243 -0.08 -3.94 29.31
N ARG A 244 -0.78 -3.30 28.35
CA ARG A 244 -2.15 -3.67 27.96
C ARG A 244 -2.24 -5.06 27.35
N LEU A 245 -1.21 -5.48 26.60
CA LEU A 245 -1.17 -6.75 25.90
C LEU A 245 -0.51 -7.88 26.72
N GLY A 246 -0.01 -7.59 27.92
CA GLY A 246 0.73 -8.57 28.74
C GLY A 246 2.06 -9.00 28.10
N LEU A 247 2.75 -8.08 27.44
CA LEU A 247 4.00 -8.28 26.71
C LEU A 247 5.15 -7.49 27.36
N THR A 248 6.39 -7.83 27.02
CA THR A 248 7.53 -6.94 27.27
C THR A 248 7.59 -5.85 26.20
N HIS A 249 8.36 -4.79 26.45
CA HIS A 249 8.62 -3.72 25.48
C HIS A 249 9.12 -4.28 24.13
N GLU A 250 10.15 -5.14 24.16
CA GLU A 250 10.73 -5.74 22.96
C GLU A 250 9.72 -6.60 22.20
N GLN A 251 8.85 -7.32 22.93
CA GLN A 251 7.80 -8.13 22.32
C GLN A 251 6.73 -7.24 21.65
N ALA A 252 6.35 -6.14 22.29
CA ALA A 252 5.42 -5.16 21.71
C ALA A 252 6.01 -4.50 20.47
N LEU A 253 7.26 -4.05 20.54
CA LEU A 253 7.99 -3.47 19.41
C LEU A 253 8.12 -4.47 18.25
N SER A 254 8.46 -5.75 18.55
CA SER A 254 8.53 -6.81 17.54
C SER A 254 7.18 -7.02 16.84
N LYS A 255 6.08 -7.01 17.60
CA LYS A 255 4.72 -7.14 17.04
C LYS A 255 4.30 -5.92 16.23
N LEU A 256 4.66 -4.69 16.66
CA LEU A 256 4.42 -3.48 15.87
C LEU A 256 5.13 -3.56 14.51
N LYS A 257 6.38 -4.02 14.50
CA LYS A 257 7.13 -4.25 13.26
C LYS A 257 6.48 -5.31 12.38
N GLU A 258 6.15 -6.47 12.93
CA GLU A 258 5.48 -7.55 12.17
C GLU A 258 4.18 -7.06 11.51
N ASN A 259 3.42 -6.21 12.19
CA ASN A 259 2.10 -5.78 11.72
C ASN A 259 2.13 -4.57 10.80
N TYR A 260 2.97 -3.54 11.05
CA TYR A 260 2.82 -2.21 10.43
C TYR A 260 4.07 -1.66 9.76
N ASP A 261 5.24 -2.31 9.95
CA ASP A 261 6.53 -1.90 9.39
C ASP A 261 6.81 -2.55 8.03
N GLY A 262 8.05 -2.41 7.56
CA GLY A 262 8.60 -3.18 6.44
C GLY A 262 8.39 -2.57 5.07
N TYR A 263 7.92 -1.33 4.97
CA TYR A 263 7.91 -0.60 3.71
C TYR A 263 9.28 -0.03 3.36
N HIS A 264 9.70 -0.22 2.12
CA HIS A 264 10.85 0.43 1.51
C HIS A 264 10.44 1.08 0.19
N PHE A 265 10.73 2.36 0.06
CA PHE A 265 10.45 3.14 -1.15
C PHE A 265 11.70 3.33 -2.02
N THR A 266 12.83 2.90 -1.54
CA THR A 266 14.13 2.83 -2.22
C THR A 266 15.00 1.81 -1.51
N TRP A 267 16.16 1.46 -2.09
CA TRP A 267 17.10 0.53 -1.47
C TRP A 267 18.54 1.00 -1.67
N PRO A 268 19.40 0.95 -0.62
CA PRO A 268 19.05 0.65 0.77
C PRO A 268 18.31 1.81 1.45
N SER A 269 17.41 1.52 2.39
CA SER A 269 16.77 2.50 3.26
C SER A 269 16.32 1.86 4.57
N SER A 270 15.96 2.65 5.59
CA SER A 270 15.30 2.13 6.79
C SER A 270 13.91 1.61 6.46
N ASP A 271 13.45 0.64 7.23
CA ASP A 271 12.04 0.23 7.26
C ASP A 271 11.15 1.41 7.66
N ILE A 272 9.99 1.51 7.03
CA ILE A 272 9.01 2.57 7.27
C ILE A 272 7.69 1.95 7.76
N PHE A 273 7.22 2.41 8.91
CA PHE A 273 5.89 2.08 9.43
C PHE A 273 4.79 2.85 8.68
N ASN A 274 3.66 2.19 8.48
CA ASN A 274 2.43 2.89 8.10
C ASN A 274 1.95 3.75 9.28
N PRO A 275 1.95 5.09 9.16
CA PRO A 275 1.64 5.97 10.30
C PRO A 275 0.20 5.84 10.75
N TYR A 276 -0.74 5.62 9.84
CA TYR A 276 -2.15 5.49 10.18
C TYR A 276 -2.41 4.25 11.04
N SER A 277 -1.90 3.10 10.64
CA SER A 277 -2.07 1.86 11.39
C SER A 277 -1.34 1.89 12.73
N LEU A 278 -0.11 2.42 12.74
CA LEU A 278 0.68 2.57 13.96
C LEU A 278 -0.01 3.46 15.00
N LEU A 279 -0.46 4.66 14.61
CA LEU A 279 -1.11 5.61 15.52
C LEU A 279 -2.44 5.09 16.05
N ASN A 280 -3.25 4.43 15.21
CA ASN A 280 -4.48 3.79 15.69
C ASN A 280 -4.20 2.66 16.68
N CYS A 281 -3.19 1.82 16.42
CA CYS A 281 -2.78 0.75 17.34
C CYS A 281 -2.39 1.31 18.71
N LEU A 282 -1.57 2.35 18.76
CA LEU A 282 -1.14 2.99 20.01
C LEU A 282 -2.32 3.65 20.72
N ALA A 283 -3.22 4.33 20.01
CA ALA A 283 -4.40 4.97 20.59
C ALA A 283 -5.39 3.97 21.18
N GLU A 284 -5.72 2.92 20.44
CA GLU A 284 -6.68 1.90 20.88
C GLU A 284 -6.07 0.89 21.86
N GLY A 285 -4.74 0.71 21.83
CA GLY A 285 -4.03 -0.31 22.60
C GLY A 285 -4.31 -1.74 22.11
N GLN A 286 -4.59 -1.89 20.82
CA GLN A 286 -4.91 -3.16 20.18
C GLN A 286 -4.20 -3.29 18.83
N MET A 287 -3.81 -4.52 18.45
CA MET A 287 -3.20 -4.81 17.17
C MET A 287 -4.25 -5.30 16.16
N ASN A 288 -4.84 -4.38 15.41
CA ASN A 288 -5.86 -4.63 14.41
C ASN A 288 -5.37 -4.28 13.00
N SER A 289 -6.14 -4.65 11.98
CA SER A 289 -5.92 -4.19 10.60
C SER A 289 -6.67 -2.88 10.38
N TYR A 290 -5.97 -1.77 10.45
CA TYR A 290 -6.54 -0.42 10.34
C TYR A 290 -6.53 0.10 8.90
N TRP A 291 -5.46 -0.18 8.15
CA TRP A 291 -5.29 0.30 6.78
C TRP A 291 -6.37 -0.25 5.84
N PHE A 292 -6.67 -1.54 5.94
CA PHE A 292 -7.73 -2.20 5.19
C PHE A 292 -9.15 -1.84 5.68
N GLY A 293 -9.33 -1.38 6.90
CA GLY A 293 -10.61 -0.91 7.43
C GLY A 293 -11.22 0.26 6.63
N SER A 294 -10.40 0.96 5.86
CA SER A 294 -10.83 2.04 4.96
C SER A 294 -11.34 1.55 3.58
N GLY A 295 -11.43 0.24 3.36
CA GLY A 295 -11.96 -0.41 2.16
C GLY A 295 -10.88 -0.97 1.23
N THR A 296 -11.09 -2.22 0.79
CA THR A 296 -10.27 -2.82 -0.28
C THR A 296 -10.67 -2.18 -1.60
N PRO A 297 -9.73 -1.69 -2.40
CA PRO A 297 -10.07 -1.13 -3.69
C PRO A 297 -10.58 -2.24 -4.61
N THR A 298 -11.87 -2.21 -4.93
CA THR A 298 -12.49 -3.16 -5.88
C THR A 298 -11.74 -3.17 -7.21
N TYR A 299 -11.23 -2.01 -7.63
CA TYR A 299 -10.45 -1.87 -8.85
C TYR A 299 -9.19 -2.76 -8.84
N LEU A 300 -8.50 -2.89 -7.69
CA LEU A 300 -7.31 -3.74 -7.59
C LEU A 300 -7.62 -5.19 -7.91
N LEU A 301 -8.70 -5.73 -7.34
CA LEU A 301 -9.11 -7.12 -7.59
C LEU A 301 -9.51 -7.33 -9.06
N ASN A 302 -10.13 -6.33 -9.70
CA ASN A 302 -10.43 -6.38 -11.13
C ASN A 302 -9.15 -6.36 -11.97
N MET A 303 -8.16 -5.55 -11.59
CA MET A 303 -6.87 -5.49 -12.27
C MET A 303 -6.06 -6.78 -12.08
N MET A 304 -6.08 -7.39 -10.90
CA MET A 304 -5.45 -8.71 -10.68
C MET A 304 -6.03 -9.76 -11.64
N ARG A 305 -7.35 -9.77 -11.86
CA ARG A 305 -7.99 -10.65 -12.84
C ARG A 305 -7.58 -10.32 -14.29
N LYS A 306 -7.58 -9.02 -14.66
CA LYS A 306 -7.17 -8.54 -16.00
C LYS A 306 -5.75 -9.02 -16.36
N TYR A 307 -4.86 -9.06 -15.39
CA TYR A 307 -3.45 -9.47 -15.56
C TYR A 307 -3.18 -10.94 -15.19
N ASN A 308 -4.21 -11.72 -14.91
CA ASN A 308 -4.09 -13.12 -14.46
C ASN A 308 -3.14 -13.31 -13.26
N PHE A 309 -3.09 -12.32 -12.38
CA PHE A 309 -2.27 -12.34 -11.19
C PHE A 309 -3.03 -13.03 -10.06
N THR A 310 -2.43 -14.07 -9.48
CA THR A 310 -3.09 -14.97 -8.54
C THR A 310 -2.68 -14.73 -7.09
N PRO A 311 -3.44 -15.25 -6.11
CA PRO A 311 -3.03 -15.22 -4.71
C PRO A 311 -1.66 -15.84 -4.43
N ILE A 312 -1.28 -16.88 -5.17
CA ILE A 312 0.02 -17.55 -5.02
C ILE A 312 1.15 -16.62 -5.41
N ASP A 313 1.00 -15.87 -6.51
CA ASP A 313 2.02 -14.92 -6.97
C ASP A 313 2.36 -13.86 -5.90
N LEU A 314 1.37 -13.48 -5.06
CA LEU A 314 1.58 -12.56 -3.93
C LEU A 314 2.40 -13.16 -2.78
N GLY A 315 2.41 -14.47 -2.65
CA GLY A 315 3.09 -15.18 -1.56
C GLY A 315 4.57 -15.41 -1.83
N GLU A 316 4.98 -15.31 -3.08
CA GLU A 316 6.35 -15.47 -3.50
C GLU A 316 7.12 -14.15 -3.45
N GLN A 317 8.43 -14.24 -3.26
CA GLN A 317 9.31 -13.11 -3.54
C GLN A 317 9.43 -12.99 -5.06
N MET A 318 9.21 -11.78 -5.57
CA MET A 318 9.24 -11.50 -7.00
C MET A 318 10.48 -10.68 -7.30
N ASP A 319 11.34 -11.21 -8.19
CA ASP A 319 12.45 -10.42 -8.70
C ASP A 319 12.00 -9.61 -9.92
N ALA A 320 12.32 -8.33 -9.92
CA ALA A 320 11.88 -7.39 -10.93
C ALA A 320 12.94 -6.30 -11.19
N SER A 321 13.05 -5.86 -12.42
CA SER A 321 13.80 -4.64 -12.72
C SER A 321 13.03 -3.40 -12.24
N LYS A 322 13.71 -2.27 -12.11
CA LYS A 322 13.06 -1.02 -11.75
C LYS A 322 11.91 -0.67 -12.71
N ASP A 323 12.10 -0.93 -13.98
CA ASP A 323 11.11 -0.60 -15.01
C ASP A 323 9.85 -1.48 -14.92
N ASP A 324 9.95 -2.68 -14.32
CA ASP A 324 8.80 -3.59 -14.15
C ASP A 324 7.82 -3.13 -13.06
N PHE A 325 8.28 -2.45 -12.00
CA PHE A 325 7.42 -2.07 -10.88
C PHE A 325 7.31 -0.54 -10.67
N ASP A 326 8.24 0.24 -11.21
CA ASP A 326 8.19 1.71 -11.17
C ASP A 326 7.65 2.31 -12.47
N ALA A 327 7.08 1.47 -13.35
CA ALA A 327 6.42 1.90 -14.58
C ALA A 327 5.17 2.74 -14.31
N ALA A 328 4.80 3.52 -15.30
CA ALA A 328 3.53 4.24 -15.30
C ALA A 328 2.35 3.27 -15.47
N THR A 329 1.24 3.57 -14.80
CA THR A 329 0.05 2.70 -14.80
C THR A 329 -0.57 2.50 -16.18
N GLU A 330 -0.45 3.45 -17.09
CA GLU A 330 -0.95 3.34 -18.46
C GLU A 330 -0.05 2.52 -19.40
N THR A 331 1.21 2.34 -19.06
CA THR A 331 2.17 1.56 -19.86
C THR A 331 2.53 0.23 -19.23
N MET A 332 1.92 -0.10 -18.10
CA MET A 332 2.22 -1.33 -17.38
C MET A 332 1.80 -2.56 -18.21
N THR A 333 2.69 -3.52 -18.31
CA THR A 333 2.47 -4.82 -18.93
C THR A 333 2.10 -5.89 -17.91
N THR A 334 2.33 -5.61 -16.63
CA THR A 334 2.01 -6.44 -15.47
C THR A 334 1.31 -5.61 -14.41
N ILE A 335 0.74 -6.24 -13.39
CA ILE A 335 0.10 -5.51 -12.28
C ILE A 335 1.12 -4.99 -11.25
N MET A 336 2.39 -5.35 -11.34
CA MET A 336 3.42 -4.98 -10.34
C MET A 336 3.51 -3.48 -10.07
N PRO A 337 3.48 -2.57 -11.08
CA PRO A 337 3.50 -1.14 -10.82
C PRO A 337 2.35 -0.68 -9.92
N LEU A 338 1.15 -1.16 -10.18
CA LEU A 338 -0.03 -0.81 -9.39
C LEU A 338 0.07 -1.33 -7.96
N LEU A 339 0.52 -2.59 -7.76
CA LEU A 339 0.69 -3.19 -6.43
C LEU A 339 1.76 -2.47 -5.62
N TYR A 340 2.91 -2.13 -6.23
CA TYR A 340 4.00 -1.44 -5.56
C TYR A 340 3.61 0.00 -5.17
N GLN A 341 3.12 0.77 -6.11
CA GLN A 341 2.79 2.18 -5.90
C GLN A 341 1.61 2.35 -4.93
N SER A 342 0.66 1.40 -4.93
CA SER A 342 -0.44 1.37 -3.97
C SER A 342 -0.06 0.80 -2.60
N GLY A 343 1.15 0.24 -2.43
CA GLY A 343 1.67 -0.24 -1.16
C GLY A 343 1.25 -1.66 -0.77
N TYR A 344 0.80 -2.47 -1.72
CA TYR A 344 0.52 -3.89 -1.47
C TYR A 344 1.77 -4.75 -1.52
N ILE A 345 2.76 -4.36 -2.33
CA ILE A 345 4.11 -4.94 -2.32
C ILE A 345 5.13 -3.83 -2.09
N THR A 346 6.32 -4.21 -1.67
CA THR A 346 7.42 -3.28 -1.37
C THR A 346 8.77 -3.91 -1.70
N ILE A 347 9.80 -3.11 -1.79
CA ILE A 347 11.18 -3.57 -1.97
C ILE A 347 11.65 -4.29 -0.70
N LYS A 348 12.26 -5.46 -0.83
CA LYS A 348 12.86 -6.23 0.27
C LYS A 348 14.37 -6.41 0.11
N ASN A 349 14.87 -6.31 -1.11
CA ASN A 349 16.30 -6.40 -1.43
C ASN A 349 16.59 -5.78 -2.79
N TYR A 350 17.86 -5.54 -3.07
CA TYR A 350 18.40 -5.19 -4.39
C TYR A 350 19.74 -5.90 -4.57
N ASP A 351 19.85 -6.59 -5.66
CA ASP A 351 21.11 -7.25 -6.08
C ASP A 351 21.82 -6.38 -7.13
N PRO A 352 22.99 -5.81 -6.80
CA PRO A 352 23.71 -4.95 -7.73
C PRO A 352 24.39 -5.71 -8.89
N GLU A 353 24.52 -7.04 -8.80
CA GLU A 353 25.13 -7.84 -9.89
C GLU A 353 24.11 -8.09 -11.00
N THR A 354 22.85 -8.34 -10.65
CA THR A 354 21.76 -8.58 -11.59
C THR A 354 20.92 -7.34 -11.87
N GLU A 355 21.10 -6.27 -11.10
CA GLU A 355 20.27 -5.05 -11.10
C GLU A 355 18.78 -5.33 -10.80
N LEU A 356 18.48 -6.43 -10.12
CA LEU A 356 17.12 -6.82 -9.77
C LEU A 356 16.76 -6.44 -8.32
N TYR A 357 15.53 -6.03 -8.15
CA TYR A 357 14.90 -5.81 -6.86
C TYR A 357 14.06 -7.03 -6.49
N THR A 358 14.13 -7.45 -5.24
CA THR A 358 13.22 -8.44 -4.70
C THR A 358 12.03 -7.73 -4.05
N LEU A 359 10.83 -8.02 -4.54
CA LEU A 359 9.57 -7.46 -4.06
C LEU A 359 8.78 -8.50 -3.27
N ALA A 360 8.09 -8.08 -2.21
CA ALA A 360 7.17 -8.92 -1.45
C ALA A 360 6.13 -8.07 -0.69
N LEU A 361 5.15 -8.73 -0.05
CA LEU A 361 4.20 -8.10 0.86
C LEU A 361 4.97 -7.38 2.00
N PRO A 362 4.61 -6.14 2.36
CA PRO A 362 5.36 -5.38 3.36
C PRO A 362 5.27 -6.00 4.76
N ASN A 363 4.08 -6.38 5.20
CA ASN A 363 3.83 -6.80 6.57
C ASN A 363 2.57 -7.67 6.70
N LYS A 364 2.28 -8.07 7.94
CA LYS A 364 1.16 -8.94 8.28
C LYS A 364 -0.20 -8.29 8.05
N GLU A 365 -0.35 -6.98 8.32
CA GLU A 365 -1.61 -6.26 8.11
C GLU A 365 -2.03 -6.33 6.65
N VAL A 366 -1.11 -5.99 5.75
CA VAL A 366 -1.36 -6.00 4.29
C VAL A 366 -1.66 -7.41 3.81
N ARG A 367 -0.87 -8.38 4.26
CA ARG A 367 -1.08 -9.81 3.92
C ARG A 367 -2.49 -10.27 4.28
N ILE A 368 -2.86 -10.10 5.55
CA ILE A 368 -4.17 -10.56 6.05
C ILE A 368 -5.31 -9.82 5.33
N GLY A 369 -5.20 -8.50 5.22
CA GLY A 369 -6.24 -7.69 4.59
C GLY A 369 -6.46 -8.08 3.13
N LEU A 370 -5.39 -8.25 2.37
CA LEU A 370 -5.45 -8.59 0.95
C LEU A 370 -6.05 -9.98 0.74
N TYR A 371 -5.58 -11.01 1.43
CA TYR A 371 -6.14 -12.36 1.30
C TYR A 371 -7.59 -12.45 1.77
N ARG A 372 -7.98 -11.75 2.83
CA ARG A 372 -9.39 -11.67 3.26
C ARG A 372 -10.28 -11.04 2.19
N SER A 373 -9.78 -10.06 1.47
CA SER A 373 -10.53 -9.41 0.41
C SER A 373 -10.63 -10.26 -0.85
N MET A 374 -9.66 -11.13 -1.10
CA MET A 374 -9.66 -12.04 -2.24
C MET A 374 -10.57 -13.26 -2.01
N LEU A 375 -10.65 -13.75 -0.79
CA LEU A 375 -11.35 -15.00 -0.46
C LEU A 375 -12.80 -15.10 -0.98
N PRO A 376 -13.66 -14.06 -0.91
CA PRO A 376 -15.00 -14.10 -1.48
C PRO A 376 -15.06 -14.26 -3.00
N HIS A 377 -13.96 -14.02 -3.71
CA HIS A 377 -13.87 -14.18 -5.16
C HIS A 377 -13.49 -15.60 -5.58
N TYR A 378 -12.98 -16.40 -4.64
CA TYR A 378 -12.62 -17.80 -4.83
C TYR A 378 -13.61 -18.74 -4.15
N LEU A 379 -14.37 -18.27 -3.16
CA LEU A 379 -15.35 -19.05 -2.42
C LEU A 379 -16.70 -18.34 -2.42
N ALA A 380 -17.75 -19.03 -2.83
CA ALA A 380 -19.13 -18.57 -2.71
C ALA A 380 -19.67 -18.63 -1.26
N ALA A 381 -18.79 -18.58 -0.26
CA ALA A 381 -19.13 -18.68 1.14
C ALA A 381 -19.22 -17.31 1.82
N LYS A 382 -20.01 -17.21 2.90
CA LYS A 382 -20.10 -15.99 3.70
C LYS A 382 -18.75 -15.69 4.39
N SER A 383 -18.20 -14.51 4.20
CA SER A 383 -16.88 -14.11 4.68
C SER A 383 -16.72 -14.26 6.22
N ALA A 384 -17.77 -14.03 7.00
CA ALA A 384 -17.77 -14.25 8.45
C ALA A 384 -17.50 -15.72 8.84
N MET A 385 -18.03 -16.67 8.07
CA MET A 385 -17.83 -18.11 8.29
C MET A 385 -16.39 -18.50 7.97
N CYS A 386 -15.81 -17.97 6.90
CA CYS A 386 -14.41 -18.20 6.55
C CYS A 386 -13.46 -17.72 7.68
N ASN A 387 -13.66 -16.49 8.16
CA ASN A 387 -12.83 -15.92 9.23
C ASN A 387 -12.90 -16.74 10.53
N THR A 388 -14.09 -17.22 10.90
CA THR A 388 -14.28 -18.07 12.09
C THR A 388 -13.59 -19.43 11.92
N THR A 389 -13.68 -20.04 10.75
CA THR A 389 -13.02 -21.31 10.44
C THR A 389 -11.51 -21.16 10.51
N VAL A 390 -10.94 -20.16 9.85
CA VAL A 390 -9.50 -19.86 9.90
C VAL A 390 -9.00 -19.65 11.34
N ALA A 391 -9.72 -18.88 12.16
CA ALA A 391 -9.34 -18.63 13.55
C ALA A 391 -9.34 -19.92 14.40
N LYS A 392 -10.36 -20.77 14.23
CA LYS A 392 -10.44 -22.07 14.92
C LYS A 392 -9.35 -23.03 14.44
N MET A 393 -9.08 -23.09 13.14
CA MET A 393 -7.97 -23.89 12.58
C MET A 393 -6.64 -23.45 13.17
N SER A 394 -6.35 -22.15 13.20
CA SER A 394 -5.13 -21.60 13.81
C SER A 394 -4.98 -22.03 15.26
N SER A 395 -6.06 -22.00 16.04
CA SER A 395 -6.06 -22.46 17.44
C SER A 395 -5.75 -23.96 17.56
N LEU A 396 -6.32 -24.80 16.68
CA LEU A 396 -6.09 -26.26 16.70
C LEU A 396 -4.64 -26.58 16.32
N ILE A 397 -4.11 -25.95 15.27
CA ILE A 397 -2.71 -26.15 14.82
C ILE A 397 -1.72 -25.73 15.91
N ASN A 398 -1.95 -24.58 16.58
CA ASN A 398 -1.11 -24.13 17.69
C ASN A 398 -1.08 -25.10 18.88
N LYS A 399 -2.14 -25.91 19.04
CA LYS A 399 -2.22 -26.98 20.06
C LYS A 399 -1.68 -28.31 19.54
N GLY A 400 -1.07 -28.35 18.34
CA GLY A 400 -0.56 -29.59 17.75
C GLY A 400 -1.65 -30.54 17.21
N ASN A 401 -2.90 -30.05 17.09
CA ASN A 401 -4.03 -30.85 16.60
C ASN A 401 -4.31 -30.57 15.12
N MET A 402 -3.42 -31.03 14.26
CA MET A 402 -3.57 -30.87 12.79
C MET A 402 -4.80 -31.63 12.25
N ASP A 403 -5.06 -32.84 12.75
CA ASP A 403 -6.23 -33.62 12.30
C ASP A 403 -7.55 -32.94 12.62
N GLY A 404 -7.66 -32.32 13.80
CA GLY A 404 -8.80 -31.50 14.16
C GLY A 404 -8.96 -30.26 13.23
N ALA A 405 -7.85 -29.65 12.83
CA ALA A 405 -7.87 -28.53 11.89
C ALA A 405 -8.31 -28.98 10.48
N LEU A 406 -7.82 -30.10 9.98
CA LEU A 406 -8.20 -30.68 8.70
C LEU A 406 -9.68 -31.15 8.68
N GLN A 407 -10.15 -31.74 9.78
CA GLN A 407 -11.57 -32.10 9.93
C GLN A 407 -12.48 -30.85 9.90
N LEU A 408 -12.07 -29.78 10.57
CA LEU A 408 -12.80 -28.50 10.52
C LEU A 408 -12.81 -27.92 9.10
N LEU A 409 -11.69 -28.02 8.39
CA LEU A 409 -11.55 -27.59 7.01
C LEU A 409 -12.45 -28.41 6.09
N LYS A 410 -12.50 -29.74 6.25
CA LYS A 410 -13.42 -30.64 5.52
C LYS A 410 -14.87 -30.19 5.70
N THR A 411 -15.32 -30.05 6.95
CA THR A 411 -16.67 -29.60 7.27
C THR A 411 -16.97 -28.23 6.68
N PHE A 412 -15.98 -27.33 6.63
CA PHE A 412 -16.13 -26.02 5.99
C PHE A 412 -16.38 -26.17 4.49
N TRP A 413 -15.58 -27.00 3.78
CA TRP A 413 -15.72 -27.22 2.36
C TRP A 413 -17.08 -27.83 1.97
N GLU A 414 -17.61 -28.73 2.79
CA GLU A 414 -18.95 -29.33 2.62
C GLU A 414 -20.08 -28.27 2.64
N THR A 415 -19.81 -27.08 3.21
CA THR A 415 -20.76 -25.95 3.25
C THR A 415 -20.59 -24.95 2.12
N VAL A 416 -19.54 -25.08 1.30
CA VAL A 416 -19.26 -24.20 0.17
C VAL A 416 -20.03 -24.69 -1.05
N PRO A 417 -20.94 -23.88 -1.63
CA PRO A 417 -21.65 -24.28 -2.85
C PRO A 417 -20.68 -24.50 -4.00
N TYR A 418 -20.94 -25.53 -4.77
CA TYR A 418 -20.23 -25.76 -6.03
C TYR A 418 -20.48 -24.59 -7.00
N CYS A 419 -19.43 -24.15 -7.68
CA CYS A 419 -19.49 -23.15 -8.74
C CYS A 419 -18.93 -23.74 -10.03
N ASP A 420 -19.54 -23.46 -11.17
CA ASP A 420 -19.16 -24.03 -12.48
C ASP A 420 -17.71 -23.74 -12.92
N ASN A 421 -17.01 -22.82 -12.25
CA ASN A 421 -15.62 -22.45 -12.54
C ASN A 421 -14.59 -23.15 -11.62
N THR A 422 -14.99 -24.19 -10.87
CA THR A 422 -14.14 -24.85 -9.86
C THR A 422 -13.58 -26.21 -10.30
N ASP A 423 -13.78 -26.60 -11.54
CA ASP A 423 -13.44 -27.95 -12.06
C ASP A 423 -11.95 -28.16 -12.36
N TYR A 424 -11.04 -27.49 -11.66
CA TYR A 424 -9.61 -27.69 -11.89
C TYR A 424 -8.78 -27.59 -10.61
N GLU A 425 -7.70 -28.36 -10.57
CA GLU A 425 -6.80 -28.47 -9.41
C GLU A 425 -6.28 -27.11 -8.94
N GLY A 426 -5.95 -26.20 -9.87
CA GLY A 426 -5.45 -24.87 -9.56
C GLY A 426 -6.41 -23.97 -8.78
N HIS A 427 -7.75 -24.13 -8.95
CA HIS A 427 -8.72 -23.38 -8.16
C HIS A 427 -8.64 -23.74 -6.66
N TYR A 428 -8.58 -25.04 -6.37
CA TYR A 428 -8.47 -25.52 -4.98
C TYR A 428 -7.12 -25.16 -4.38
N GLN A 429 -6.05 -25.24 -5.15
CA GLN A 429 -4.71 -24.81 -4.74
C GLN A 429 -4.70 -23.33 -4.33
N GLN A 430 -5.26 -22.43 -5.16
CA GLN A 430 -5.38 -21.00 -4.86
C GLN A 430 -6.21 -20.75 -3.59
N THR A 431 -7.35 -21.42 -3.47
CA THR A 431 -8.24 -21.25 -2.32
C THR A 431 -7.60 -21.75 -1.04
N MET A 432 -6.97 -22.93 -1.08
CA MET A 432 -6.23 -23.48 0.05
C MET A 432 -5.09 -22.57 0.46
N TYR A 433 -4.38 -22.03 -0.53
CA TYR A 433 -3.34 -21.07 -0.25
C TYR A 433 -3.87 -19.85 0.51
N ILE A 434 -4.97 -19.23 0.07
CA ILE A 434 -5.57 -18.10 0.78
C ILE A 434 -5.94 -18.50 2.23
N ILE A 435 -6.57 -19.65 2.42
CA ILE A 435 -6.96 -20.13 3.75
C ILE A 435 -5.73 -20.30 4.66
N PHE A 436 -4.69 -20.96 4.17
CA PHE A 436 -3.45 -21.15 4.94
C PHE A 436 -2.69 -19.84 5.16
N ALA A 437 -2.63 -18.94 4.16
CA ALA A 437 -1.99 -17.64 4.29
C ALA A 437 -2.67 -16.74 5.34
N LEU A 438 -3.94 -16.98 5.63
CA LEU A 438 -4.68 -16.34 6.72
C LEU A 438 -4.41 -16.97 8.10
N LEU A 439 -3.74 -18.12 8.18
CA LEU A 439 -3.26 -18.69 9.44
C LEU A 439 -2.05 -17.90 9.93
N THR A 440 -2.31 -16.81 10.58
CA THR A 440 -1.38 -15.69 10.83
C THR A 440 -0.15 -16.00 11.68
N ASN A 441 -0.14 -17.13 12.37
CA ASN A 441 0.94 -17.52 13.28
C ASN A 441 1.97 -18.44 12.61
N PHE A 442 1.81 -18.76 11.32
CA PHE A 442 2.64 -19.72 10.62
C PHE A 442 3.27 -19.11 9.38
N ARG A 443 4.47 -19.58 9.04
CA ARG A 443 5.09 -19.28 7.78
C ARG A 443 4.55 -20.23 6.72
N ILE A 444 3.88 -19.69 5.72
CA ILE A 444 3.33 -20.45 4.59
C ILE A 444 4.19 -20.17 3.35
N LEU A 445 4.63 -21.22 2.69
CA LEU A 445 5.34 -21.16 1.41
C LEU A 445 4.59 -22.04 0.42
N VAL A 446 4.41 -21.56 -0.79
CA VAL A 446 3.71 -22.28 -1.87
C VAL A 446 4.69 -22.54 -2.99
N GLU A 447 4.45 -23.66 -3.69
CA GLU A 447 5.23 -24.08 -4.83
C GLU A 447 6.76 -24.03 -4.58
N GLN A 448 7.16 -24.35 -3.34
CA GLN A 448 8.57 -24.29 -2.97
C GLN A 448 9.38 -25.30 -3.77
N HIS A 449 10.38 -24.80 -4.50
CA HIS A 449 11.31 -25.66 -5.22
C HIS A 449 12.12 -26.50 -4.23
N THR A 450 12.09 -27.82 -4.45
CA THR A 450 12.98 -28.79 -3.80
C THR A 450 13.94 -29.32 -4.85
N PHE A 451 14.98 -30.02 -4.42
CA PHE A 451 15.96 -30.60 -5.35
C PHE A 451 15.35 -31.57 -6.39
N ARG A 452 14.13 -32.09 -6.14
CA ARG A 452 13.46 -33.11 -7.00
C ARG A 452 12.09 -32.70 -7.51
N GLY A 453 11.72 -31.46 -7.36
CA GLY A 453 10.43 -30.94 -7.81
C GLY A 453 9.93 -29.79 -6.95
N ARG A 454 8.62 -29.57 -6.96
CA ARG A 454 7.95 -28.43 -6.34
C ARG A 454 6.85 -28.94 -5.44
N THR A 455 6.80 -28.48 -4.18
CA THR A 455 5.70 -28.79 -3.24
C THR A 455 4.57 -27.79 -3.43
N ASP A 456 3.32 -28.22 -3.31
CA ASP A 456 2.20 -27.30 -3.43
C ASP A 456 2.16 -26.29 -2.27
N ILE A 457 2.20 -26.77 -1.03
CA ILE A 457 2.17 -25.91 0.17
C ILE A 457 3.14 -26.45 1.22
N THR A 458 3.92 -25.55 1.83
CA THR A 458 4.69 -25.84 3.03
C THR A 458 4.27 -24.88 4.13
N MET A 459 3.91 -25.41 5.31
CA MET A 459 3.55 -24.61 6.46
C MET A 459 4.51 -24.88 7.62
N GLU A 460 5.19 -23.84 8.07
CA GLU A 460 6.15 -23.91 9.18
C GLU A 460 5.54 -23.32 10.46
N THR A 461 5.41 -24.15 11.49
CA THR A 461 5.01 -23.77 12.84
C THR A 461 6.25 -23.63 13.74
N LYS A 462 6.04 -23.41 15.05
CA LYS A 462 7.14 -23.35 16.02
C LYS A 462 7.97 -24.64 16.02
N ASP A 463 7.32 -25.81 16.03
CA ASP A 463 7.94 -27.10 16.28
C ASP A 463 7.84 -28.07 15.08
N THR A 464 6.98 -27.80 14.11
CA THR A 464 6.67 -28.71 13.00
C THR A 464 6.65 -27.98 11.65
N ILE A 465 7.13 -28.67 10.63
CA ILE A 465 6.99 -28.27 9.22
C ILE A 465 6.03 -29.27 8.56
N TYR A 466 4.94 -28.79 8.04
CA TYR A 466 3.96 -29.57 7.27
C TYR A 466 4.25 -29.40 5.78
N VAL A 467 4.49 -30.51 5.09
CA VAL A 467 4.64 -30.58 3.62
C VAL A 467 3.34 -31.12 3.06
N ILE A 468 2.63 -30.31 2.30
CA ILE A 468 1.26 -30.59 1.85
C ILE A 468 1.25 -30.63 0.32
N GLU A 469 0.70 -31.71 -0.23
CA GLU A 469 0.47 -31.89 -1.66
C GLU A 469 -1.03 -32.00 -1.90
N LEU A 470 -1.52 -31.32 -2.94
CA LEU A 470 -2.94 -31.27 -3.29
C LEU A 470 -3.22 -32.09 -4.55
N LYS A 471 -4.36 -32.77 -4.60
CA LYS A 471 -4.89 -33.43 -5.81
C LYS A 471 -6.34 -33.11 -5.99
N PHE A 472 -6.79 -33.21 -7.23
CA PHE A 472 -8.19 -33.05 -7.59
C PHE A 472 -8.69 -34.26 -8.35
N ASN A 473 -9.83 -34.83 -7.90
CA ASN A 473 -10.43 -36.06 -8.45
C ASN A 473 -9.45 -37.26 -8.55
N LYS A 474 -8.55 -37.37 -7.54
CA LYS A 474 -7.63 -38.50 -7.38
C LYS A 474 -7.79 -39.12 -6.01
N SER A 475 -6.68 -39.36 -5.29
CA SER A 475 -6.73 -39.82 -3.90
C SER A 475 -5.72 -39.06 -3.02
N ALA A 476 -6.03 -38.95 -1.74
CA ALA A 476 -5.11 -38.39 -0.75
C ALA A 476 -3.82 -39.23 -0.65
N GLN A 477 -3.91 -40.55 -0.88
CA GLN A 477 -2.76 -41.44 -0.89
C GLN A 477 -1.82 -41.13 -2.06
N GLU A 478 -2.34 -40.88 -3.27
CA GLU A 478 -1.52 -40.47 -4.42
C GLU A 478 -0.77 -39.17 -4.17
N ALA A 479 -1.41 -38.21 -3.49
CA ALA A 479 -0.73 -36.99 -3.07
C ALA A 479 0.41 -37.28 -2.08
N LEU A 480 0.16 -38.11 -1.07
CA LEU A 480 1.17 -38.53 -0.09
C LEU A 480 2.32 -39.28 -0.75
N ASP A 481 2.01 -40.19 -1.67
CA ASP A 481 2.99 -40.96 -2.43
C ASP A 481 3.86 -40.05 -3.29
N GLN A 482 3.32 -38.97 -3.84
CA GLN A 482 4.09 -37.96 -4.57
C GLN A 482 5.10 -37.26 -3.66
N ILE A 483 4.72 -36.86 -2.44
CA ILE A 483 5.66 -36.25 -1.46
C ILE A 483 6.80 -37.24 -1.18
N ASN A 484 6.47 -38.53 -0.99
CA ASN A 484 7.45 -39.56 -0.68
C ASN A 484 8.39 -39.85 -1.85
N ASN A 485 7.83 -40.07 -3.05
CA ASN A 485 8.59 -40.43 -4.24
C ASN A 485 9.49 -39.28 -4.73
N LYS A 486 9.05 -38.04 -4.56
CA LYS A 486 9.83 -36.82 -4.91
C LYS A 486 10.72 -36.34 -3.77
N HIS A 487 10.67 -36.98 -2.61
CA HIS A 487 11.48 -36.62 -1.44
C HIS A 487 11.37 -35.14 -1.03
N TYR A 488 10.19 -34.56 -1.14
CA TYR A 488 9.98 -33.13 -0.86
C TYR A 488 10.31 -32.75 0.58
N ALA A 489 10.07 -33.66 1.52
CA ALA A 489 10.35 -33.44 2.94
C ALA A 489 11.84 -33.38 3.29
N ASP A 490 12.71 -33.97 2.45
CA ASP A 490 14.16 -34.06 2.72
C ASP A 490 14.82 -32.67 2.77
N ALA A 491 14.27 -31.70 2.02
CA ALA A 491 14.73 -30.32 2.02
C ALA A 491 14.63 -29.64 3.40
N PHE A 492 13.82 -30.18 4.30
CA PHE A 492 13.54 -29.62 5.63
C PHE A 492 14.20 -30.39 6.75
N ALA A 493 14.86 -31.52 6.47
CA ALA A 493 15.44 -32.43 7.50
C ALA A 493 16.48 -31.73 8.39
N LEU A 494 17.18 -30.72 7.90
CA LEU A 494 18.22 -30.02 8.65
C LEU A 494 17.71 -28.84 9.48
N LYS A 495 16.40 -28.52 9.43
CA LYS A 495 15.83 -27.37 10.17
C LYS A 495 15.58 -27.62 11.66
N GLY A 496 15.87 -28.80 12.18
CA GLY A 496 15.71 -29.13 13.60
C GLY A 496 14.25 -29.16 14.10
N LYS A 497 13.27 -29.28 13.16
CA LYS A 497 11.84 -29.39 13.45
C LYS A 497 11.30 -30.74 12.99
N THR A 498 10.18 -31.17 13.56
CA THR A 498 9.44 -32.32 13.05
C THR A 498 8.91 -32.03 11.66
N VAL A 499 9.04 -32.97 10.71
CA VAL A 499 8.48 -32.82 9.36
C VAL A 499 7.32 -33.80 9.21
N GLU A 500 6.12 -33.28 9.02
CA GLU A 500 4.91 -34.05 8.74
C GLU A 500 4.49 -33.89 7.27
N LYS A 501 4.07 -34.99 6.66
CA LYS A 501 3.65 -35.08 5.27
C LYS A 501 2.13 -35.22 5.21
N ILE A 502 1.46 -34.46 4.39
CA ILE A 502 0.01 -34.49 4.25
C ILE A 502 -0.35 -34.50 2.75
N GLY A 503 -0.90 -35.61 2.30
CA GLY A 503 -1.55 -35.67 0.99
C GLY A 503 -3.02 -35.27 1.14
N MET A 504 -3.50 -34.33 0.34
CA MET A 504 -4.89 -33.88 0.36
C MET A 504 -5.51 -34.08 -1.02
N ASN A 505 -6.79 -34.48 -1.07
CA ASN A 505 -7.51 -34.60 -2.31
C ASN A 505 -8.90 -33.95 -2.21
N PHE A 506 -9.23 -33.17 -3.21
CA PHE A 506 -10.56 -32.58 -3.41
C PHE A 506 -11.30 -33.39 -4.47
N MET A 507 -12.54 -33.75 -4.17
CA MET A 507 -13.43 -34.44 -5.09
C MET A 507 -14.76 -33.71 -5.14
N ILE A 508 -15.42 -33.79 -6.29
CA ILE A 508 -16.80 -33.37 -6.45
C ILE A 508 -17.63 -34.67 -6.50
N ASP A 509 -18.52 -34.81 -5.53
CA ASP A 509 -19.42 -35.99 -5.48
C ASP A 509 -20.61 -35.86 -6.45
N GLU A 510 -21.44 -36.90 -6.51
CA GLU A 510 -22.61 -36.95 -7.39
C GLU A 510 -23.64 -35.84 -7.09
N ASP A 511 -23.68 -35.35 -5.83
CA ASP A 511 -24.56 -34.28 -5.38
C ASP A 511 -23.92 -32.88 -5.58
N LYS A 512 -22.82 -32.80 -6.32
CA LYS A 512 -22.03 -31.58 -6.52
C LYS A 512 -21.52 -30.94 -5.22
N THR A 513 -21.26 -31.75 -4.21
CA THR A 513 -20.63 -31.30 -2.95
C THR A 513 -19.12 -31.48 -3.05
N ILE A 514 -18.37 -30.50 -2.51
CA ILE A 514 -16.92 -30.57 -2.47
C ILE A 514 -16.52 -31.41 -1.25
N VAL A 515 -15.89 -32.55 -1.50
CA VAL A 515 -15.39 -33.45 -0.48
C VAL A 515 -13.86 -33.33 -0.38
N LEU A 516 -13.37 -33.07 0.83
CA LEU A 516 -11.94 -33.07 1.15
C LEU A 516 -11.59 -34.36 1.91
N ASP A 517 -10.54 -35.04 1.45
CA ASP A 517 -9.92 -36.18 2.12
C ASP A 517 -8.43 -35.96 2.27
N TRP A 518 -7.78 -36.60 3.28
CA TRP A 518 -6.34 -36.50 3.50
C TRP A 518 -5.71 -37.79 4.04
N ALA A 519 -4.42 -37.94 3.76
CA ALA A 519 -3.54 -39.01 4.25
C ALA A 519 -2.25 -38.41 4.85
N LYS A 520 -1.65 -39.13 5.86
CA LYS A 520 -0.40 -38.73 6.52
C LYS A 520 0.62 -39.87 6.47
#